data_d24507b883ce596605374dc44a8c6656
#
_entry.id   d24507b883ce596605374dc44a8c6656
#
_cell.length_a   1.000
_cell.length_b   1.000
_cell.length_c   1.000
_cell.angle_alpha   90.00
_cell.angle_beta   90.00
_cell.angle_gamma   90.00
#
_symmetry.space_group_name_H-M   'P 1'
#
loop_
_entity.id
_entity.type
_entity.pdbx_description
1 polymer ?
#
loop_
_entity_poly.entity_id
_entity_poly.type
_entity_poly.pdbx_seq_one_letter_code
_entity_poly.pdbx_strand_id
1 'polypeptide(L)'
;MNSSRRWLIIFATVIVVLALATTLLVFLTGENEAALLPEDTPEGVVQRYLIAIQERNYREAFDYLSFDPSENIKSYDDWARMIVGPRITDGATWKATLGQTIQNGDNATVQVIIETLRPGGPFDNPVRSQQMSFQLKRIDGQWLITSPTYIFWFY
;
A
#
# COMPACT_ATOMS: atom_id res chain seq x y z
N MET A 1 -10.61 15.89 -55.19
CA MET A 1 -10.18 15.86 -53.78
C MET A 1 -8.68 15.62 -53.77
N ASN A 2 -7.89 16.65 -53.38
CA ASN A 2 -6.43 16.61 -53.50
C ASN A 2 -5.81 15.48 -52.73
N SER A 3 -4.85 14.80 -53.31
CA SER A 3 -4.12 13.65 -52.71
C SER A 3 -3.62 13.97 -51.30
N SER A 4 -3.08 15.18 -51.09
CA SER A 4 -2.62 15.66 -49.78
C SER A 4 -3.70 15.68 -48.70
N ARG A 5 -4.96 16.01 -49.03
CA ARG A 5 -6.08 16.06 -48.11
C ARG A 5 -6.51 14.66 -47.66
N ARG A 6 -6.40 13.67 -48.51
CA ARG A 6 -6.67 12.25 -48.18
C ARG A 6 -5.61 11.74 -47.19
N TRP A 7 -4.34 12.04 -47.44
CA TRP A 7 -3.26 11.66 -46.55
C TRP A 7 -3.37 12.30 -45.14
N LEU A 8 -3.77 13.57 -45.09
CA LEU A 8 -4.01 14.26 -43.79
C LEU A 8 -5.16 13.61 -43.03
N ILE A 9 -6.25 13.24 -43.70
CA ILE A 9 -7.40 12.59 -43.04
C ILE A 9 -6.99 11.22 -42.52
N ILE A 10 -6.27 10.42 -43.29
CA ILE A 10 -5.77 9.10 -42.84
C ILE A 10 -4.86 9.25 -41.63
N PHE A 11 -3.93 10.21 -41.66
CA PHE A 11 -3.00 10.45 -40.54
C PHE A 11 -3.73 10.89 -39.26
N ALA A 12 -4.71 11.79 -39.40
CA ALA A 12 -5.55 12.21 -38.28
C ALA A 12 -6.37 11.05 -37.70
N THR A 13 -6.94 10.21 -38.57
CA THR A 13 -7.70 9.03 -38.12
C THR A 13 -6.82 8.04 -37.35
N VAL A 14 -5.60 7.78 -37.82
CA VAL A 14 -4.63 6.89 -37.16
C VAL A 14 -4.27 7.45 -35.76
N ILE A 15 -4.03 8.75 -35.63
CA ILE A 15 -3.73 9.36 -34.33
C ILE A 15 -4.92 9.21 -33.36
N VAL A 16 -6.15 9.46 -33.83
CA VAL A 16 -7.34 9.31 -33.00
C VAL A 16 -7.54 7.85 -32.56
N VAL A 17 -7.35 6.90 -33.46
CA VAL A 17 -7.45 5.46 -33.12
C VAL A 17 -6.38 5.06 -32.11
N LEU A 18 -5.14 5.51 -32.28
CA LEU A 18 -4.07 5.25 -31.31
C LEU A 18 -4.36 5.87 -29.96
N ALA A 19 -4.86 7.10 -29.92
CA ALA A 19 -5.23 7.76 -28.66
C ALA A 19 -6.37 7.02 -27.95
N LEU A 20 -7.39 6.57 -28.67
CA LEU A 20 -8.48 5.77 -28.13
C LEU A 20 -8.00 4.39 -27.65
N ALA A 21 -7.13 3.75 -28.41
CA ALA A 21 -6.55 2.45 -28.03
C ALA A 21 -5.69 2.56 -26.75
N THR A 22 -4.86 3.60 -26.64
CA THR A 22 -4.06 3.84 -25.42
C THR A 22 -4.94 4.17 -24.21
N THR A 23 -5.97 4.98 -24.40
CA THR A 23 -6.93 5.30 -23.32
C THR A 23 -7.68 4.04 -22.88
N LEU A 24 -8.16 3.23 -23.84
CA LEU A 24 -8.84 1.96 -23.53
C LEU A 24 -7.89 0.98 -22.80
N LEU A 25 -6.63 0.91 -23.23
CA LEU A 25 -5.62 0.06 -22.59
C LEU A 25 -5.35 0.51 -21.16
N VAL A 26 -5.24 1.81 -20.89
CA VAL A 26 -5.13 2.37 -19.55
C VAL A 26 -6.36 2.04 -18.70
N PHE A 27 -7.57 2.11 -19.25
CA PHE A 27 -8.79 1.70 -18.54
C PHE A 27 -8.87 0.20 -18.27
N LEU A 28 -8.37 -0.64 -19.19
CA LEU A 28 -8.37 -2.09 -19.02
C LEU A 28 -7.20 -2.61 -18.16
N THR A 29 -6.10 -1.88 -18.11
CA THR A 29 -4.93 -2.16 -17.25
C THR A 29 -4.91 -1.26 -16.01
N GLY A 30 -5.84 -0.31 -15.93
CA GLY A 30 -5.99 0.62 -14.84
C GLY A 30 -6.24 -0.13 -13.55
N GLU A 31 -5.29 0.04 -12.65
CA GLU A 31 -5.27 -0.39 -11.26
C GLU A 31 -5.91 -1.77 -11.05
N ASN A 32 -5.08 -2.80 -11.12
CA ASN A 32 -5.32 -3.96 -10.31
C ASN A 32 -5.33 -3.41 -8.86
N GLU A 33 -6.48 -2.98 -8.36
CA GLU A 33 -6.75 -3.01 -6.93
C GLU A 33 -6.38 -4.45 -6.54
N ALA A 34 -5.27 -4.59 -5.85
CA ALA A 34 -4.79 -5.90 -5.45
C ALA A 34 -5.98 -6.56 -4.75
N ALA A 35 -6.49 -7.63 -5.34
CA ALA A 35 -7.69 -8.28 -4.84
C ALA A 35 -7.52 -8.49 -3.33
N LEU A 36 -8.51 -8.06 -2.55
CA LEU A 36 -8.46 -8.20 -1.11
C LEU A 36 -8.36 -9.68 -0.75
N LEU A 37 -7.33 -10.01 0.00
CA LEU A 37 -7.14 -11.35 0.54
C LEU A 37 -8.19 -11.64 1.63
N PRO A 38 -8.49 -12.90 1.93
CA PRO A 38 -9.46 -13.25 2.97
C PRO A 38 -9.08 -12.63 4.33
N GLU A 39 -10.07 -12.14 5.08
CA GLU A 39 -9.84 -11.47 6.38
C GLU A 39 -9.35 -12.42 7.47
N ASP A 40 -9.64 -13.71 7.32
CA ASP A 40 -9.26 -14.77 8.25
C ASP A 40 -7.83 -15.29 8.01
N THR A 41 -7.05 -14.62 7.13
CA THR A 41 -5.66 -14.96 6.86
C THR A 41 -4.69 -13.89 7.40
N PRO A 42 -3.47 -14.27 7.83
CA PRO A 42 -2.48 -13.30 8.31
C PRO A 42 -2.13 -12.23 7.29
N GLU A 43 -1.95 -12.62 6.03
CA GLU A 43 -1.65 -11.72 4.92
C GLU A 43 -2.82 -10.80 4.60
N GLY A 44 -4.07 -11.27 4.73
CA GLY A 44 -5.27 -10.47 4.54
C GLY A 44 -5.41 -9.38 5.60
N VAL A 45 -5.07 -9.68 6.84
CA VAL A 45 -5.04 -8.69 7.93
C VAL A 45 -3.96 -7.64 7.69
N VAL A 46 -2.74 -8.06 7.32
CA VAL A 46 -1.64 -7.12 7.01
C VAL A 46 -2.00 -6.24 5.82
N GLN A 47 -2.63 -6.80 4.78
CA GLN A 47 -3.06 -6.04 3.61
C GLN A 47 -4.03 -4.92 4.01
N ARG A 48 -5.09 -5.24 4.78
CA ARG A 48 -6.08 -4.26 5.22
C ARG A 48 -5.49 -3.21 6.14
N TYR A 49 -4.63 -3.62 7.07
CA TYR A 49 -3.88 -2.68 7.90
C TYR A 49 -3.11 -1.66 7.06
N LEU A 50 -2.37 -2.13 6.05
CA LEU A 50 -1.57 -1.26 5.18
C LEU A 50 -2.45 -0.35 4.32
N ILE A 51 -3.59 -0.84 3.82
CA ILE A 51 -4.58 -0.03 3.10
C ILE A 51 -5.15 1.05 4.02
N ALA A 52 -5.59 0.69 5.22
CA ALA A 52 -6.13 1.64 6.19
C ALA A 52 -5.11 2.75 6.56
N ILE A 53 -3.83 2.39 6.67
CA ILE A 53 -2.74 3.36 6.85
C ILE A 53 -2.61 4.27 5.63
N GLN A 54 -2.65 3.73 4.42
CA GLN A 54 -2.51 4.49 3.18
C GLN A 54 -3.67 5.47 2.98
N GLU A 55 -4.87 5.05 3.35
CA GLU A 55 -6.09 5.86 3.31
C GLU A 55 -6.22 6.83 4.50
N ARG A 56 -5.25 6.81 5.44
CA ARG A 56 -5.29 7.58 6.70
C ARG A 56 -6.48 7.24 7.59
N ASN A 57 -7.07 6.06 7.40
CA ASN A 57 -8.11 5.50 8.27
C ASN A 57 -7.48 4.84 9.50
N TYR A 58 -6.87 5.66 10.35
CA TYR A 58 -6.09 5.16 11.50
C TYR A 58 -6.94 4.43 12.54
N ARG A 59 -8.23 4.71 12.61
CA ARG A 59 -9.13 3.98 13.51
C ARG A 59 -9.27 2.53 13.10
N GLU A 60 -9.51 2.29 11.82
CA GLU A 60 -9.58 0.94 11.27
C GLU A 60 -8.22 0.23 11.37
N ALA A 61 -7.12 0.94 11.09
CA ALA A 61 -5.78 0.37 11.25
C ALA A 61 -5.52 -0.09 12.69
N PHE A 62 -6.00 0.66 13.68
CA PHE A 62 -5.86 0.31 15.09
C PHE A 62 -6.58 -0.99 15.45
N ASP A 63 -7.71 -1.28 14.83
CA ASP A 63 -8.52 -2.49 15.11
C ASP A 63 -7.81 -3.79 14.69
N TYR A 64 -6.81 -3.70 13.80
CA TYR A 64 -5.96 -4.83 13.42
C TYR A 64 -4.77 -5.07 14.36
N LEU A 65 -4.57 -4.23 15.37
CA LEU A 65 -3.40 -4.29 16.27
C LEU A 65 -3.73 -4.96 17.60
N SER A 66 -2.73 -5.64 18.16
CA SER A 66 -2.74 -6.10 19.55
C SER A 66 -1.47 -5.64 20.22
N PHE A 67 -1.61 -5.02 21.37
CA PHE A 67 -0.52 -4.43 22.14
C PHE A 67 -0.14 -5.31 23.32
N ASP A 68 1.17 -5.39 23.58
CA ASP A 68 1.64 -6.00 24.82
C ASP A 68 1.25 -5.09 26.01
N PRO A 69 0.79 -5.65 27.15
CA PRO A 69 0.46 -4.87 28.34
C PRO A 69 1.58 -3.94 28.84
N SER A 70 2.84 -4.26 28.50
CA SER A 70 4.02 -3.45 28.83
C SER A 70 4.17 -2.18 27.99
N GLU A 71 3.52 -2.09 26.83
CA GLU A 71 3.67 -0.96 25.89
C GLU A 71 2.93 0.31 26.35
N ASN A 72 2.15 0.27 27.43
CA ASN A 72 1.35 1.38 27.96
C ASN A 72 0.36 2.00 26.93
N ILE A 73 0.05 1.31 25.85
CA ILE A 73 -0.96 1.69 24.86
C ILE A 73 -2.27 1.02 25.26
N LYS A 74 -3.21 1.81 25.79
CA LYS A 74 -4.49 1.31 26.31
C LYS A 74 -5.68 1.71 25.45
N SER A 75 -5.46 2.65 24.53
CA SER A 75 -6.53 3.22 23.70
C SER A 75 -6.01 3.64 22.35
N TYR A 76 -6.97 3.84 21.43
CA TYR A 76 -6.68 4.46 20.13
C TYR A 76 -5.95 5.80 20.28
N ASP A 77 -6.35 6.63 21.25
CA ASP A 77 -5.76 7.95 21.44
C ASP A 77 -4.28 7.87 21.88
N ASP A 78 -3.91 6.85 22.65
CA ASP A 78 -2.51 6.61 23.02
C ASP A 78 -1.69 6.26 21.79
N TRP A 79 -2.19 5.35 20.97
CA TRP A 79 -1.53 4.92 19.73
C TRP A 79 -1.49 6.05 18.70
N ALA A 80 -2.60 6.76 18.48
CA ALA A 80 -2.71 7.84 17.52
C ALA A 80 -1.70 8.97 17.80
N ARG A 81 -1.44 9.29 19.09
CA ARG A 81 -0.41 10.26 19.45
C ARG A 81 1.00 9.85 19.04
N MET A 82 1.26 8.56 18.93
CA MET A 82 2.57 8.05 18.51
C MET A 82 2.75 8.11 16.99
N ILE A 83 1.68 7.87 16.23
CA ILE A 83 1.75 7.76 14.76
C ILE A 83 1.40 9.07 14.04
N VAL A 84 0.47 9.88 14.58
CA VAL A 84 0.03 11.16 13.98
C VAL A 84 0.94 12.31 14.44
N GLY A 85 2.24 12.06 14.54
CA GLY A 85 3.21 13.12 14.86
C GLY A 85 3.49 14.02 13.65
N PRO A 86 4.14 15.20 13.85
CA PRO A 86 4.44 16.18 12.80
C PRO A 86 5.41 15.68 11.72
N ARG A 87 5.76 14.41 11.72
CA ARG A 87 6.75 13.81 10.83
C ARG A 87 6.16 12.94 9.71
N ILE A 88 4.84 12.83 9.59
CA ILE A 88 4.24 12.29 8.37
C ILE A 88 4.45 13.37 7.31
N THR A 89 5.54 13.27 6.58
CA THR A 89 5.87 14.20 5.50
C THR A 89 4.76 14.11 4.46
N ASP A 90 3.98 15.18 4.34
CA ASP A 90 3.03 15.37 3.26
C ASP A 90 3.80 15.19 1.94
N GLY A 91 3.43 14.20 1.16
CA GLY A 91 3.95 14.00 -0.18
C GLY A 91 4.81 12.75 -0.43
N ALA A 92 5.17 11.97 0.58
CA ALA A 92 5.82 10.68 0.32
C ALA A 92 4.76 9.67 -0.16
N THR A 93 4.87 9.24 -1.42
CA THR A 93 4.07 8.13 -1.94
C THR A 93 4.80 6.83 -1.64
N TRP A 94 4.09 5.85 -1.10
CA TRP A 94 4.65 4.54 -0.82
C TRP A 94 3.74 3.43 -1.36
N LYS A 95 4.35 2.30 -1.64
CA LYS A 95 3.68 1.07 -2.09
C LYS A 95 4.13 -0.07 -1.20
N ALA A 96 3.19 -0.91 -0.79
CA ALA A 96 3.48 -2.15 -0.07
C ALA A 96 3.24 -3.34 -1.00
N THR A 97 4.15 -4.30 -0.96
CA THR A 97 4.01 -5.58 -1.65
C THR A 97 4.16 -6.69 -0.62
N LEU A 98 3.13 -7.52 -0.49
CA LEU A 98 3.16 -8.68 0.39
C LEU A 98 4.16 -9.71 -0.16
N GLY A 99 4.97 -10.25 0.73
CA GLY A 99 5.96 -11.29 0.43
C GLY A 99 5.54 -12.64 1.00
N GLN A 100 6.52 -13.38 1.55
CA GLN A 100 6.28 -14.70 2.12
C GLN A 100 5.54 -14.62 3.44
N THR A 101 4.56 -15.51 3.63
CA THR A 101 3.88 -15.75 4.91
C THR A 101 4.36 -17.08 5.49
N ILE A 102 4.74 -17.07 6.76
CA ILE A 102 5.10 -18.26 7.55
C ILE A 102 4.12 -18.33 8.72
N GLN A 103 3.35 -19.40 8.78
CA GLN A 103 2.37 -19.63 9.86
C GLN A 103 2.73 -20.89 10.66
N ASN A 104 2.69 -20.75 11.99
CA ASN A 104 2.89 -21.84 12.96
C ASN A 104 1.79 -21.78 14.02
N GLY A 105 0.75 -22.59 13.84
CA GLY A 105 -0.42 -22.59 14.73
C GLY A 105 -1.06 -21.20 14.78
N ASP A 106 -1.10 -20.60 15.97
CA ASP A 106 -1.69 -19.29 16.22
C ASP A 106 -0.69 -18.12 16.07
N ASN A 107 0.51 -18.38 15.56
CA ASN A 107 1.48 -17.35 15.25
C ASN A 107 1.76 -17.31 13.75
N ALA A 108 1.93 -16.12 13.21
CA ALA A 108 2.32 -15.94 11.81
C ALA A 108 3.32 -14.80 11.66
N THR A 109 4.11 -14.88 10.59
CA THR A 109 5.00 -13.80 10.15
C THR A 109 4.74 -13.54 8.69
N VAL A 110 4.40 -12.30 8.35
CA VAL A 110 4.17 -11.84 6.99
C VAL A 110 5.28 -10.86 6.61
N GLN A 111 6.01 -11.18 5.56
CA GLN A 111 7.02 -10.27 5.00
C GLN A 111 6.35 -9.26 4.08
N VAL A 112 6.78 -8.00 4.16
CA VAL A 112 6.29 -6.91 3.32
C VAL A 112 7.47 -6.11 2.80
N ILE A 113 7.44 -5.77 1.52
CA ILE A 113 8.38 -4.83 0.91
C ILE A 113 7.67 -3.49 0.80
N ILE A 114 8.22 -2.48 1.46
CA ILE A 114 7.75 -1.09 1.39
C ILE A 114 8.68 -0.32 0.46
N GLU A 115 8.13 0.19 -0.62
CA GLU A 115 8.82 1.08 -1.55
C GLU A 115 8.33 2.51 -1.33
N THR A 116 9.24 3.41 -0.99
CA THR A 116 8.92 4.82 -0.77
C THR A 116 9.50 5.65 -1.91
N LEU A 117 8.65 6.44 -2.57
CA LEU A 117 9.05 7.40 -3.57
C LEU A 117 9.29 8.75 -2.89
N ARG A 118 10.53 9.23 -2.95
CA ARG A 118 10.91 10.58 -2.51
C ARG A 118 11.45 11.33 -3.72
N PRO A 119 10.77 12.38 -4.18
CA PRO A 119 11.32 13.24 -5.23
C PRO A 119 12.67 13.79 -4.76
N GLY A 120 13.72 13.47 -5.49
CA GLY A 120 15.10 13.91 -5.24
C GLY A 120 15.65 14.72 -6.40
N GLY A 121 16.95 15.05 -6.35
CA GLY A 121 17.66 15.67 -7.44
C GLY A 121 17.80 14.74 -8.66
N PRO A 122 18.26 15.29 -9.81
CA PRO A 122 18.34 14.54 -11.08
C PRO A 122 19.29 13.33 -11.06
N PHE A 123 20.10 13.20 -10.01
CA PHE A 123 21.06 12.11 -9.83
C PHE A 123 20.74 11.22 -8.61
N ASP A 124 19.66 11.50 -7.89
CA ASP A 124 19.26 10.73 -6.72
C ASP A 124 18.39 9.54 -7.15
N ASN A 125 18.53 8.40 -6.43
CA ASN A 125 17.58 7.32 -6.58
C ASN A 125 16.29 7.68 -5.82
N PRO A 126 15.20 7.98 -6.52
CA PRO A 126 13.97 8.43 -5.88
C PRO A 126 13.23 7.31 -5.13
N VAL A 127 13.57 6.04 -5.39
CA VAL A 127 12.90 4.88 -4.78
C VAL A 127 13.79 4.28 -3.72
N ARG A 128 13.26 4.17 -2.51
CA ARG A 128 13.86 3.38 -1.42
C ARG A 128 12.98 2.18 -1.15
N SER A 129 13.58 0.99 -1.12
CA SER A 129 12.91 -0.26 -0.80
C SER A 129 13.39 -0.75 0.57
N GLN A 130 12.46 -1.10 1.43
CA GLN A 130 12.72 -1.65 2.77
C GLN A 130 11.87 -2.90 2.97
N GLN A 131 12.50 -3.97 3.45
CA GLN A 131 11.78 -5.18 3.84
C GLN A 131 11.41 -5.11 5.32
N MET A 132 10.16 -5.45 5.62
CA MET A 132 9.61 -5.50 6.97
C MET A 132 8.96 -6.85 7.22
N SER A 133 8.91 -7.25 8.50
CA SER A 133 8.24 -8.47 8.93
C SER A 133 7.17 -8.12 9.95
N PHE A 134 5.92 -8.40 9.61
CA PHE A 134 4.79 -8.27 10.51
C PHE A 134 4.61 -9.58 11.26
N GLN A 135 4.61 -9.51 12.59
CA GLN A 135 4.28 -10.64 13.46
C GLN A 135 2.82 -10.57 13.85
N LEU A 136 2.12 -11.68 13.74
CA LEU A 136 0.72 -11.78 14.07
C LEU A 136 0.48 -12.94 15.02
N LYS A 137 -0.55 -12.78 15.81
CA LYS A 137 -1.07 -13.81 16.70
C LYS A 137 -2.58 -13.96 16.52
N ARG A 138 -3.07 -15.19 16.57
CA ARG A 138 -4.50 -15.44 16.59
C ARG A 138 -5.01 -15.32 18.03
N ILE A 139 -5.90 -14.35 18.26
CA ILE A 139 -6.51 -14.04 19.56
C ILE A 139 -8.02 -14.11 19.36
N ASP A 140 -8.71 -14.93 20.14
CA ASP A 140 -10.17 -15.14 20.06
C ASP A 140 -10.66 -15.46 18.63
N GLY A 141 -9.84 -16.21 17.87
CA GLY A 141 -10.14 -16.63 16.51
C GLY A 141 -9.78 -15.61 15.41
N GLN A 142 -9.35 -14.41 15.76
CA GLN A 142 -8.95 -13.36 14.83
C GLN A 142 -7.43 -13.17 14.79
N TRP A 143 -6.89 -12.92 13.60
CA TRP A 143 -5.48 -12.54 13.46
C TRP A 143 -5.30 -11.07 13.80
N LEU A 144 -4.36 -10.79 14.71
CA LEU A 144 -4.00 -9.42 15.09
C LEU A 144 -2.48 -9.26 14.96
N ILE A 145 -2.07 -8.08 14.51
CA ILE A 145 -0.66 -7.69 14.37
C ILE A 145 -0.12 -7.35 15.77
N THR A 146 0.95 -8.03 16.17
CA THR A 146 1.61 -7.79 17.45
C THR A 146 2.91 -7.01 17.29
N SER A 147 3.49 -6.97 16.09
CA SER A 147 4.70 -6.19 15.77
C SER A 147 4.86 -6.04 14.25
N PRO A 148 5.28 -4.87 13.75
CA PRO A 148 5.37 -3.59 14.44
C PRO A 148 3.98 -2.98 14.67
N THR A 149 3.79 -2.38 15.83
CA THR A 149 2.53 -1.73 16.22
C THR A 149 2.49 -0.24 15.87
N TYR A 150 3.60 0.32 15.36
CA TYR A 150 3.72 1.71 14.93
C TYR A 150 4.40 1.83 13.58
N ILE A 151 4.09 2.92 12.89
CA ILE A 151 4.54 3.20 11.53
C ILE A 151 5.83 4.02 11.59
N PHE A 152 6.96 3.46 11.18
CA PHE A 152 8.26 4.16 11.19
C PHE A 152 8.96 4.23 9.84
N TRP A 153 8.34 3.73 8.78
CA TRP A 153 8.95 3.74 7.42
C TRP A 153 8.78 5.05 6.66
N PHE A 154 8.15 6.04 7.28
CA PHE A 154 7.99 7.37 6.69
C PHE A 154 9.14 8.34 7.03
N TYR A 155 10.17 7.90 7.76
CA TYR A 155 11.28 8.74 8.20
C TYR A 155 12.52 8.64 7.32
#